data_ddf90eb91a310fbce523c2caaa17e204
#
_entry.id   ddf90eb91a310fbce523c2caaa17e204
#
_cell.length_a   1.000
_cell.length_b   1.000
_cell.length_c   1.000
_cell.angle_alpha   90.00
_cell.angle_beta   90.00
_cell.angle_gamma   90.00
#
_symmetry.space_group_name_H-M   'P 1'
#
loop_
_entity.id
_entity.type
_entity.pdbx_description
1 polymer ?
#
loop_
_entity_poly.entity_id
_entity_poly.type
_entity_poly.pdbx_seq_one_letter_code
_entity_poly.pdbx_strand_id
1 'polypeptide(L)'
;MNRRTFLRHSVGSVAGLAALSGCIGTPGDSGQTLTVAAYSSFTGDGTAGNWLKSAFESENPETTVTFQTTENGVNEFIQRRSQGAPIDADLFVGLNTGELVRADQQLDDSLFAASGDRIDGSETVKTALDFDPAGRVVPYDTGYISLVYDAEEVDEPATFDTLLKPQYENELLTQNAEGSDPGRAFLLWTINQKGPDGYLDYWNQLTDNGIQILSDWGTAYEAYQDEEASMVVSYSTDQVYYHGDDVDISRHQVGFLNDQGYANPEGMAQFADADNPELAREFMSFMLSEKAQAEIATRNVQFPAVEGVDPGGDFGEFALEPPEAVTYSYDDLVGNVGGWIDDWARQIVSN
;
A
#
# COMPACT_ATOMS: atom_id res chain seq x y z
N MET A 1 -21.64 2.56 -15.14
CA MET A 1 -21.56 1.42 -14.23
C MET A 1 -21.61 1.99 -12.81
N ASN A 2 -22.55 1.59 -11.98
CA ASN A 2 -22.81 2.26 -10.71
C ASN A 2 -21.66 1.99 -9.70
N ARG A 3 -20.86 3.03 -9.44
CA ARG A 3 -19.65 3.03 -8.57
C ARG A 3 -19.95 2.85 -7.06
N ARG A 4 -21.21 2.78 -6.66
CA ARG A 4 -21.65 2.60 -5.25
C ARG A 4 -21.54 1.16 -4.71
N THR A 5 -20.97 0.21 -5.46
CA THR A 5 -20.94 -1.21 -5.09
C THR A 5 -19.63 -1.63 -4.41
N PHE A 6 -18.61 -0.80 -4.43
CA PHE A 6 -17.27 -1.18 -3.93
C PHE A 6 -17.16 -1.22 -2.39
N LEU A 7 -17.96 -0.41 -1.68
CA LEU A 7 -17.88 -0.27 -0.20
C LEU A 7 -18.89 -1.13 0.60
N ARG A 8 -19.60 -2.09 -0.02
CA ARG A 8 -20.68 -2.84 0.68
C ARG A 8 -20.44 -4.33 0.92
N HIS A 9 -19.23 -4.87 0.82
CA HIS A 9 -19.01 -6.32 0.97
C HIS A 9 -18.00 -6.70 2.06
N SER A 10 -18.21 -6.26 3.26
CA SER A 10 -17.53 -6.81 4.42
C SER A 10 -18.49 -7.07 5.57
N VAL A 11 -19.40 -8.03 5.43
CA VAL A 11 -19.96 -8.80 6.57
C VAL A 11 -20.58 -10.10 6.03
N GLY A 12 -19.97 -11.24 6.35
CA GLY A 12 -20.59 -12.54 6.07
C GLY A 12 -19.69 -13.73 6.38
N SER A 13 -19.46 -13.99 7.67
CA SER A 13 -18.83 -15.25 8.11
C SER A 13 -19.73 -16.44 7.80
N VAL A 14 -19.26 -17.39 6.99
CA VAL A 14 -19.81 -18.76 6.94
C VAL A 14 -18.66 -19.76 7.02
N ALA A 15 -18.59 -20.47 8.13
CA ALA A 15 -17.75 -21.63 8.32
C ALA A 15 -18.22 -22.79 7.40
N GLY A 16 -17.38 -23.22 6.47
CA GLY A 16 -17.59 -24.38 5.62
C GLY A 16 -16.45 -25.36 5.74
N LEU A 17 -16.73 -26.55 6.28
CA LEU A 17 -15.80 -27.68 6.35
C LEU A 17 -15.31 -28.06 4.96
N ALA A 18 -14.02 -27.99 4.73
CA ALA A 18 -13.37 -28.53 3.53
C ALA A 18 -13.17 -30.03 3.67
N ALA A 19 -13.82 -30.78 2.81
CA ALA A 19 -13.52 -32.18 2.58
C ALA A 19 -12.28 -32.28 1.69
N LEU A 20 -11.25 -33.00 2.17
CA LEU A 20 -10.08 -33.40 1.41
C LEU A 20 -10.52 -34.39 0.30
N SER A 21 -10.65 -33.92 -0.92
CA SER A 21 -10.69 -34.77 -2.10
C SER A 21 -9.39 -34.58 -2.88
N GLY A 22 -8.48 -35.54 -2.73
CA GLY A 22 -7.27 -35.62 -3.56
C GLY A 22 -7.67 -35.73 -5.03
N CYS A 23 -7.30 -34.72 -5.82
CA CYS A 23 -7.33 -34.79 -7.27
C CYS A 23 -6.19 -35.67 -7.76
N ILE A 24 -6.51 -36.84 -8.27
CA ILE A 24 -5.62 -37.64 -9.12
C ILE A 24 -5.49 -36.84 -10.42
N GLY A 25 -4.32 -36.16 -10.59
CA GLY A 25 -4.01 -35.42 -11.81
C GLY A 25 -4.05 -36.34 -13.02
N THR A 26 -4.82 -35.98 -14.01
CA THR A 26 -4.74 -36.52 -15.37
C THR A 26 -3.40 -36.12 -15.98
N PRO A 27 -2.60 -37.03 -16.58
CA PRO A 27 -1.39 -36.65 -17.27
C PRO A 27 -1.77 -35.97 -18.60
N GLY A 28 -1.67 -34.65 -18.64
CA GLY A 28 -2.00 -33.89 -19.85
C GLY A 28 -2.07 -32.39 -19.71
N ASP A 29 -2.04 -31.87 -18.48
CA ASP A 29 -2.03 -30.42 -18.29
C ASP A 29 -0.60 -29.99 -17.90
N SER A 30 0.18 -29.56 -18.89
CA SER A 30 1.53 -29.05 -18.72
C SER A 30 1.51 -27.55 -18.35
N GLY A 31 0.40 -27.01 -17.89
CA GLY A 31 0.26 -25.62 -17.52
C GLY A 31 1.09 -25.30 -16.26
N GLN A 32 1.79 -24.18 -16.29
CA GLN A 32 2.50 -23.64 -15.12
C GLN A 32 1.53 -22.77 -14.29
N THR A 33 1.62 -22.87 -12.96
CA THR A 33 0.82 -22.04 -12.06
C THR A 33 1.74 -21.05 -11.33
N LEU A 34 1.45 -19.78 -11.46
CA LEU A 34 2.07 -18.72 -10.66
C LEU A 34 1.18 -18.37 -9.47
N THR A 35 1.69 -18.50 -8.27
CA THR A 35 0.98 -18.08 -7.06
C THR A 35 1.51 -16.74 -6.58
N VAL A 36 0.64 -15.72 -6.60
CA VAL A 36 0.94 -14.34 -6.21
C VAL A 36 0.24 -14.02 -4.90
N ALA A 37 1.02 -13.72 -3.86
CA ALA A 37 0.50 -13.20 -2.60
C ALA A 37 0.35 -11.67 -2.69
N ALA A 38 -0.84 -11.14 -2.33
CA ALA A 38 -1.12 -9.71 -2.38
C ALA A 38 -2.24 -9.33 -1.40
N TYR A 39 -2.44 -8.03 -1.19
CA TYR A 39 -3.52 -7.51 -0.36
C TYR A 39 -4.90 -7.57 -1.06
N SER A 40 -5.97 -7.50 -0.28
CA SER A 40 -7.34 -7.77 -0.76
C SER A 40 -7.82 -6.78 -1.82
N SER A 41 -7.51 -5.49 -1.70
CA SER A 41 -7.92 -4.48 -2.69
C SER A 41 -7.19 -4.61 -4.03
N PHE A 42 -6.06 -5.34 -4.08
CA PHE A 42 -5.37 -5.66 -5.33
C PHE A 42 -5.99 -6.85 -6.07
N THR A 43 -6.64 -7.80 -5.38
CA THR A 43 -7.01 -9.12 -5.91
C THR A 43 -8.48 -9.30 -6.29
N GLY A 44 -9.35 -8.36 -5.97
CA GLY A 44 -10.80 -8.43 -6.22
C GLY A 44 -11.21 -8.24 -7.68
N ASP A 45 -12.49 -8.40 -7.96
CA ASP A 45 -13.04 -8.16 -9.30
C ASP A 45 -12.89 -6.69 -9.71
N GLY A 46 -12.35 -6.47 -10.92
CA GLY A 46 -12.14 -5.12 -11.47
C GLY A 46 -10.89 -4.41 -10.99
N THR A 47 -10.11 -5.02 -10.11
CA THR A 47 -8.86 -4.49 -9.56
C THR A 47 -7.68 -4.63 -10.54
N ALA A 48 -6.55 -4.01 -10.19
CA ALA A 48 -5.31 -4.12 -10.95
C ALA A 48 -4.85 -5.58 -11.08
N GLY A 49 -4.83 -6.35 -9.98
CA GLY A 49 -4.42 -7.75 -10.00
C GLY A 49 -5.31 -8.63 -10.90
N ASN A 50 -6.63 -8.44 -10.85
CA ASN A 50 -7.53 -9.18 -11.72
C ASN A 50 -7.30 -8.89 -13.21
N TRP A 51 -7.03 -7.63 -13.56
CA TRP A 51 -6.69 -7.25 -14.91
C TRP A 51 -5.34 -7.84 -15.34
N LEU A 52 -4.30 -7.71 -14.49
CA LEU A 52 -2.95 -8.25 -14.73
C LEU A 52 -3.00 -9.75 -14.98
N LYS A 53 -3.71 -10.50 -14.13
CA LYS A 53 -3.94 -11.93 -14.32
C LYS A 53 -4.52 -12.23 -15.70
N SER A 54 -5.65 -11.58 -16.04
CA SER A 54 -6.37 -11.84 -17.27
C SER A 54 -5.54 -11.50 -18.52
N ALA A 55 -4.79 -10.38 -18.46
CA ALA A 55 -3.93 -9.96 -19.55
C ALA A 55 -2.72 -10.88 -19.73
N PHE A 56 -2.05 -11.24 -18.63
CA PHE A 56 -0.89 -12.14 -18.65
C PHE A 56 -1.26 -13.55 -19.12
N GLU A 57 -2.35 -14.14 -18.63
CA GLU A 57 -2.85 -15.44 -19.07
C GLU A 57 -3.26 -15.44 -20.55
N SER A 58 -3.79 -14.31 -21.06
CA SER A 58 -4.11 -14.16 -22.49
C SER A 58 -2.87 -14.19 -23.38
N GLU A 59 -1.75 -13.64 -22.91
CA GLU A 59 -0.46 -13.66 -23.62
C GLU A 59 0.30 -14.98 -23.40
N ASN A 60 0.01 -15.70 -22.31
CA ASN A 60 0.63 -16.95 -21.89
C ASN A 60 -0.44 -18.05 -21.65
N PRO A 61 -1.04 -18.65 -22.68
CA PRO A 61 -2.20 -19.52 -22.54
C PRO A 61 -1.97 -20.83 -21.74
N GLU A 62 -0.72 -21.21 -21.54
CA GLU A 62 -0.34 -22.39 -20.73
C GLU A 62 -0.08 -22.03 -19.26
N THR A 63 -0.26 -20.76 -18.88
CA THR A 63 -0.03 -20.24 -17.53
C THR A 63 -1.35 -19.96 -16.84
N THR A 64 -1.42 -20.29 -15.54
CA THR A 64 -2.51 -19.89 -14.65
C THR A 64 -1.95 -19.05 -13.53
N VAL A 65 -2.45 -17.82 -13.32
CA VAL A 65 -2.13 -16.97 -12.18
C VAL A 65 -3.16 -17.16 -11.09
N THR A 66 -2.71 -17.45 -9.87
CA THR A 66 -3.57 -17.61 -8.70
C THR A 66 -3.18 -16.59 -7.64
N PHE A 67 -4.15 -15.83 -7.12
CA PHE A 67 -3.90 -14.93 -6.01
C PHE A 67 -4.15 -15.60 -4.67
N GLN A 68 -3.22 -15.37 -3.74
CA GLN A 68 -3.37 -15.64 -2.33
C GLN A 68 -3.52 -14.29 -1.61
N THR A 69 -4.72 -14.00 -1.12
CA THR A 69 -4.96 -12.78 -0.37
C THR A 69 -4.44 -12.94 1.06
N THR A 70 -3.61 -11.99 1.50
CA THR A 70 -3.05 -11.94 2.85
C THR A 70 -3.80 -10.94 3.70
N GLU A 71 -4.21 -11.34 4.93
CA GLU A 71 -4.83 -10.43 5.90
C GLU A 71 -3.81 -9.63 6.70
N ASN A 72 -2.60 -10.18 6.85
CA ASN A 72 -1.51 -9.59 7.65
C ASN A 72 -0.28 -9.21 6.81
N GLY A 73 -0.44 -9.02 5.50
CA GLY A 73 0.63 -8.66 4.58
C GLY A 73 1.82 -9.65 4.67
N VAL A 74 3.03 -9.11 4.65
CA VAL A 74 4.28 -9.90 4.71
C VAL A 74 4.46 -10.66 6.05
N ASN A 75 3.79 -10.25 7.12
CA ASN A 75 3.94 -10.88 8.45
C ASN A 75 3.57 -12.36 8.47
N GLU A 76 2.59 -12.77 7.65
CA GLU A 76 2.24 -14.18 7.50
C GLU A 76 3.44 -15.00 7.04
N PHE A 77 4.19 -14.50 6.07
CA PHE A 77 5.36 -15.17 5.48
C PHE A 77 6.58 -15.11 6.40
N ILE A 78 6.78 -14.01 7.13
CA ILE A 78 7.79 -13.92 8.17
C ILE A 78 7.55 -14.99 9.24
N GLN A 79 6.30 -15.13 9.69
CA GLN A 79 5.93 -16.13 10.69
C GLN A 79 6.12 -17.56 10.15
N ARG A 80 5.70 -17.85 8.91
CA ARG A 80 5.92 -19.15 8.28
C ARG A 80 7.41 -19.49 8.20
N ARG A 81 8.24 -18.56 7.70
CA ARG A 81 9.70 -18.73 7.59
C ARG A 81 10.34 -18.98 8.96
N SER A 82 10.01 -18.20 9.98
CA SER A 82 10.56 -18.36 11.34
C SER A 82 10.21 -19.70 11.98
N GLN A 83 9.09 -20.31 11.59
CA GLN A 83 8.64 -21.63 12.06
C GLN A 83 9.14 -22.79 11.17
N GLY A 84 9.88 -22.51 10.10
CA GLY A 84 10.31 -23.51 9.12
C GLY A 84 9.16 -24.11 8.31
N ALA A 85 8.03 -23.41 8.23
CA ALA A 85 6.88 -23.82 7.40
C ALA A 85 7.09 -23.40 5.93
N PRO A 86 6.56 -24.17 4.97
CA PRO A 86 6.69 -23.84 3.56
C PRO A 86 5.94 -22.54 3.22
N ILE A 87 6.45 -21.84 2.21
CA ILE A 87 5.80 -20.68 1.59
C ILE A 87 5.23 -21.16 0.25
N ASP A 88 3.91 -21.22 0.15
CA ASP A 88 3.20 -21.74 -1.02
C ASP A 88 2.87 -20.57 -1.99
N ALA A 89 3.82 -19.65 -2.19
CA ALA A 89 3.70 -18.52 -3.11
C ALA A 89 5.04 -18.25 -3.82
N ASP A 90 4.96 -17.81 -5.07
CA ASP A 90 6.12 -17.49 -5.90
C ASP A 90 6.52 -16.01 -5.80
N LEU A 91 5.52 -15.13 -5.68
CA LEU A 91 5.67 -13.69 -5.73
C LEU A 91 4.85 -13.03 -4.63
N PHE A 92 5.40 -11.97 -4.01
CA PHE A 92 4.69 -11.04 -3.15
C PHE A 92 4.53 -9.69 -3.86
N VAL A 93 3.32 -9.09 -3.80
CA VAL A 93 2.99 -7.79 -4.38
C VAL A 93 2.39 -6.91 -3.30
N GLY A 94 2.88 -5.67 -3.17
CA GLY A 94 2.48 -4.70 -2.15
C GLY A 94 3.46 -4.60 -0.98
N LEU A 95 4.74 -4.87 -1.21
CA LEU A 95 5.79 -4.77 -0.18
C LEU A 95 6.33 -3.34 -0.11
N ASN A 96 6.26 -2.72 1.06
CA ASN A 96 6.89 -1.42 1.29
C ASN A 96 8.23 -1.52 2.03
N THR A 97 8.95 -0.40 2.12
CA THR A 97 10.27 -0.32 2.76
C THR A 97 10.25 -0.81 4.21
N GLY A 98 9.26 -0.40 5.00
CA GLY A 98 9.16 -0.78 6.41
C GLY A 98 8.90 -2.27 6.61
N GLU A 99 8.15 -2.90 5.73
CA GLU A 99 7.88 -4.34 5.76
C GLU A 99 9.11 -5.16 5.37
N LEU A 100 9.86 -4.70 4.37
CA LEU A 100 11.12 -5.33 3.99
C LEU A 100 12.13 -5.29 5.15
N VAL A 101 12.30 -4.12 5.78
CA VAL A 101 13.18 -3.96 6.96
C VAL A 101 12.77 -4.89 8.09
N ARG A 102 11.45 -5.01 8.36
CA ARG A 102 10.96 -5.93 9.39
C ARG A 102 11.23 -7.39 9.07
N ALA A 103 11.07 -7.79 7.82
CA ALA A 103 11.39 -9.16 7.38
C ALA A 103 12.87 -9.46 7.64
N ASP A 104 13.76 -8.57 7.25
CA ASP A 104 15.20 -8.73 7.45
C ASP A 104 15.63 -8.71 8.92
N GLN A 105 14.93 -7.98 9.78
CA GLN A 105 15.23 -7.95 11.23
C GLN A 105 14.73 -9.19 11.99
N GLN A 106 13.69 -9.85 11.50
CA GLN A 106 13.08 -10.99 12.19
C GLN A 106 13.56 -12.35 11.67
N LEU A 107 14.24 -12.38 10.52
CA LEU A 107 14.71 -13.60 9.88
C LEU A 107 16.23 -13.61 9.73
N ASP A 108 16.83 -14.76 9.95
CA ASP A 108 18.27 -14.96 9.73
C ASP A 108 18.63 -15.03 8.23
N ASP A 109 17.71 -15.57 7.42
CA ASP A 109 17.84 -15.70 5.96
C ASP A 109 16.81 -14.82 5.26
N SER A 110 17.20 -14.25 4.11
CA SER A 110 16.30 -13.41 3.33
C SER A 110 15.03 -14.14 2.89
N LEU A 111 13.89 -13.49 3.06
CA LEU A 111 12.59 -13.99 2.60
C LEU A 111 12.48 -13.97 1.07
N PHE A 112 13.17 -13.02 0.43
CA PHE A 112 13.09 -12.75 -1.00
C PHE A 112 14.42 -12.95 -1.71
N ALA A 113 14.35 -13.35 -2.97
CA ALA A 113 15.51 -13.54 -3.84
C ALA A 113 16.00 -12.21 -4.42
N ALA A 114 17.31 -12.00 -4.46
CA ALA A 114 17.91 -10.88 -5.18
C ALA A 114 17.80 -11.14 -6.70
N SER A 115 16.72 -10.69 -7.31
CA SER A 115 16.37 -10.94 -8.70
C SER A 115 16.08 -9.69 -9.53
N GLY A 116 16.15 -8.49 -8.91
CA GLY A 116 15.76 -7.23 -9.54
C GLY A 116 16.52 -6.94 -10.85
N ASP A 117 17.80 -7.25 -10.92
CA ASP A 117 18.64 -7.10 -12.10
C ASP A 117 18.32 -8.06 -13.26
N ARG A 118 17.43 -9.04 -13.01
CA ARG A 118 16.94 -10.04 -13.98
C ARG A 118 15.50 -9.79 -14.41
N ILE A 119 14.91 -8.68 -13.99
CA ILE A 119 13.55 -8.27 -14.36
C ILE A 119 13.67 -7.27 -15.51
N ASP A 120 13.20 -7.66 -16.69
CA ASP A 120 13.18 -6.76 -17.84
C ASP A 120 12.30 -5.54 -17.55
N GLY A 121 12.82 -4.34 -17.82
CA GLY A 121 12.13 -3.08 -17.53
C GLY A 121 12.45 -2.50 -16.14
N SER A 122 13.17 -3.21 -15.26
CA SER A 122 13.54 -2.67 -13.94
C SER A 122 14.37 -1.39 -14.02
N GLU A 123 15.16 -1.22 -15.08
CA GLU A 123 15.94 -0.02 -15.35
C GLU A 123 15.09 1.22 -15.70
N THR A 124 13.80 1.05 -15.98
CA THR A 124 12.86 2.15 -16.27
C THR A 124 12.11 2.62 -15.02
N VAL A 125 12.30 1.95 -13.90
CA VAL A 125 11.72 2.35 -12.63
C VAL A 125 12.37 3.65 -12.14
N LYS A 126 11.55 4.59 -11.68
CA LYS A 126 11.99 5.88 -11.11
C LYS A 126 12.96 5.61 -9.95
N THR A 127 14.19 6.09 -10.08
CA THR A 127 15.25 5.87 -9.07
C THR A 127 14.85 6.34 -7.67
N ALA A 128 13.99 7.35 -7.57
CA ALA A 128 13.49 7.86 -6.29
C ALA A 128 12.58 6.87 -5.55
N LEU A 129 12.07 5.84 -6.24
CA LEU A 129 11.23 4.80 -5.66
C LEU A 129 12.00 3.54 -5.30
N ASP A 130 13.27 3.40 -5.72
CA ASP A 130 14.11 2.26 -5.38
C ASP A 130 14.48 2.32 -3.89
N PHE A 131 13.96 1.37 -3.13
CA PHE A 131 14.15 1.32 -1.69
C PHE A 131 14.89 0.07 -1.19
N ASP A 132 15.23 -0.89 -2.05
CA ASP A 132 15.94 -2.11 -1.63
C ASP A 132 17.39 -2.14 -2.13
N PRO A 133 18.40 -1.83 -1.29
CA PRO A 133 19.80 -1.81 -1.69
C PRO A 133 20.34 -3.20 -2.08
N ALA A 134 19.59 -4.28 -1.80
CA ALA A 134 19.97 -5.65 -2.15
C ALA A 134 19.32 -6.15 -3.46
N GLY A 135 18.47 -5.35 -4.10
CA GLY A 135 17.85 -5.67 -5.39
C GLY A 135 16.89 -6.87 -5.34
N ARG A 136 16.18 -7.06 -4.23
CA ARG A 136 15.18 -8.12 -4.05
C ARG A 136 13.79 -7.64 -4.42
N VAL A 137 13.55 -6.33 -4.28
CA VAL A 137 12.26 -5.69 -4.50
C VAL A 137 12.35 -4.76 -5.70
N VAL A 138 11.34 -4.81 -6.55
CA VAL A 138 11.19 -3.89 -7.68
C VAL A 138 9.89 -3.12 -7.49
N PRO A 139 9.93 -1.78 -7.34
CA PRO A 139 8.74 -0.95 -7.21
C PRO A 139 7.87 -1.04 -8.47
N TYR A 140 6.53 -1.08 -8.27
CA TYR A 140 5.57 -1.08 -9.38
C TYR A 140 4.58 0.09 -9.33
N ASP A 141 4.38 0.69 -8.16
CA ASP A 141 3.62 1.93 -8.00
C ASP A 141 4.06 2.71 -6.76
N THR A 142 3.46 3.87 -6.53
CA THR A 142 3.58 4.65 -5.31
C THR A 142 2.34 5.48 -5.04
N GLY A 143 1.96 5.57 -3.77
CA GLY A 143 1.02 6.57 -3.28
C GLY A 143 1.74 7.70 -2.56
N TYR A 144 1.11 8.87 -2.49
CA TYR A 144 1.55 9.94 -1.59
C TYR A 144 0.52 10.12 -0.49
N ILE A 145 0.94 9.86 0.75
CA ILE A 145 0.11 10.15 1.91
C ILE A 145 0.02 11.67 2.08
N SER A 146 -1.21 12.14 2.24
CA SER A 146 -1.62 13.52 2.35
C SER A 146 -2.79 13.64 3.33
N LEU A 147 -3.38 14.81 3.45
CA LEU A 147 -4.69 14.97 4.07
C LEU A 147 -5.76 15.09 2.98
N VAL A 148 -6.90 14.44 3.21
CA VAL A 148 -8.15 14.76 2.52
C VAL A 148 -9.02 15.55 3.49
N TYR A 149 -9.59 16.67 3.07
CA TYR A 149 -10.34 17.56 3.94
C TYR A 149 -11.58 18.18 3.26
N ASP A 150 -12.54 18.56 4.09
CA ASP A 150 -13.74 19.29 3.70
C ASP A 150 -13.48 20.81 3.81
N ALA A 151 -13.34 21.47 2.65
CA ALA A 151 -13.07 22.91 2.58
C ALA A 151 -14.26 23.80 2.95
N GLU A 152 -15.47 23.24 3.13
CA GLU A 152 -16.60 23.98 3.69
C GLU A 152 -16.58 24.04 5.22
N GLU A 153 -15.93 23.05 5.86
CA GLU A 153 -15.88 22.93 7.32
C GLU A 153 -14.56 23.44 7.91
N VAL A 154 -13.41 23.22 7.25
CA VAL A 154 -12.10 23.62 7.73
C VAL A 154 -11.25 24.27 6.62
N ASP A 155 -10.41 25.23 7.02
CA ASP A 155 -9.36 25.77 6.13
C ASP A 155 -8.28 24.70 5.93
N GLU A 156 -7.58 24.73 4.77
CA GLU A 156 -6.45 23.85 4.51
C GLU A 156 -5.36 23.99 5.58
N PRO A 157 -4.97 22.90 6.28
CA PRO A 157 -3.87 22.94 7.24
C PRO A 157 -2.53 22.95 6.50
N ALA A 158 -1.87 24.10 6.45
CA ALA A 158 -0.63 24.25 5.67
C ALA A 158 0.60 23.55 6.29
N THR A 159 0.60 23.23 7.58
CA THR A 159 1.75 22.63 8.28
C THR A 159 1.31 21.66 9.36
N PHE A 160 2.23 20.77 9.78
CA PHE A 160 2.01 19.89 10.93
C PHE A 160 1.65 20.66 12.21
N ASP A 161 2.27 21.82 12.46
CA ASP A 161 1.94 22.64 13.64
C ASP A 161 0.57 23.31 13.53
N THR A 162 0.06 23.48 12.32
CA THR A 162 -1.28 23.99 12.10
C THR A 162 -2.35 23.04 12.64
N LEU A 163 -2.15 21.73 12.52
CA LEU A 163 -3.05 20.69 13.05
C LEU A 163 -3.24 20.73 14.58
N LEU A 164 -2.33 21.40 15.30
CA LEU A 164 -2.41 21.54 16.76
C LEU A 164 -3.24 22.76 17.21
N LYS A 165 -3.76 23.55 16.27
CA LYS A 165 -4.55 24.75 16.61
C LYS A 165 -5.99 24.37 16.99
N PRO A 166 -6.64 25.16 17.89
CA PRO A 166 -8.00 24.87 18.34
C PRO A 166 -9.06 24.76 17.24
N GLN A 167 -8.84 25.37 16.07
CA GLN A 167 -9.77 25.29 14.94
C GLN A 167 -9.79 23.91 14.27
N TYR A 168 -8.84 23.04 14.59
CA TYR A 168 -8.76 21.65 14.12
C TYR A 168 -8.96 20.64 15.27
N GLU A 169 -9.52 21.09 16.40
CA GLU A 169 -9.80 20.23 17.55
C GLU A 169 -10.89 19.22 17.18
N ASN A 170 -10.58 17.91 17.31
CA ASN A 170 -11.41 16.76 16.93
C ASN A 170 -11.66 16.59 15.42
N GLU A 171 -10.92 17.27 14.56
CA GLU A 171 -11.17 17.28 13.11
C GLU A 171 -10.26 16.34 12.30
N LEU A 172 -9.40 15.54 12.92
CA LEU A 172 -8.46 14.68 12.21
C LEU A 172 -8.67 13.20 12.53
N LEU A 173 -8.89 12.41 11.47
CA LEU A 173 -8.90 10.96 11.49
C LEU A 173 -7.57 10.41 10.94
N THR A 174 -7.04 9.39 11.58
CA THR A 174 -5.88 8.64 11.09
C THR A 174 -6.00 7.16 11.41
N GLN A 175 -5.03 6.35 10.97
CA GLN A 175 -5.04 4.91 11.16
C GLN A 175 -3.97 4.48 12.16
N ASN A 176 -4.17 3.32 12.78
CA ASN A 176 -3.20 2.71 13.67
C ASN A 176 -1.95 2.26 12.90
N ALA A 177 -0.79 2.83 13.25
CA ALA A 177 0.48 2.57 12.58
C ALA A 177 1.02 1.13 12.76
N GLU A 178 0.55 0.38 13.75
CA GLU A 178 0.94 -1.02 13.94
C GLU A 178 0.36 -1.92 12.85
N GLY A 179 -0.90 -1.69 12.46
CA GLY A 179 -1.66 -2.57 11.58
C GLY A 179 -1.99 -1.99 10.20
N SER A 180 -1.87 -0.68 10.03
CA SER A 180 -2.25 0.02 8.79
C SER A 180 -1.04 0.65 8.11
N ASP A 181 -0.90 0.42 6.83
CA ASP A 181 0.19 0.98 6.02
C ASP A 181 0.10 2.51 5.91
N PRO A 182 -1.05 3.13 5.54
CA PRO A 182 -1.18 4.59 5.56
C PRO A 182 -0.95 5.21 6.93
N GLY A 183 -1.40 4.55 8.00
CA GLY A 183 -1.13 5.00 9.38
C GLY A 183 0.36 4.99 9.71
N ARG A 184 1.08 3.94 9.29
CA ARG A 184 2.53 3.86 9.44
C ARG A 184 3.23 4.94 8.62
N ALA A 185 2.81 5.17 7.39
CA ALA A 185 3.37 6.21 6.54
C ALA A 185 3.17 7.62 7.14
N PHE A 186 2.00 7.90 7.72
CA PHE A 186 1.76 9.15 8.43
C PHE A 186 2.62 9.28 9.69
N LEU A 187 2.78 8.21 10.48
CA LEU A 187 3.71 8.20 11.62
C LEU A 187 5.13 8.51 11.16
N LEU A 188 5.64 7.85 10.13
CA LEU A 188 6.97 8.10 9.58
C LEU A 188 7.11 9.53 9.05
N TRP A 189 6.09 10.08 8.43
CA TRP A 189 6.09 11.47 8.00
C TRP A 189 6.18 12.43 9.18
N THR A 190 5.46 12.17 10.28
CA THR A 190 5.61 12.97 11.51
C THR A 190 7.02 12.86 12.11
N ILE A 191 7.64 11.69 12.08
CA ILE A 191 9.03 11.50 12.54
C ILE A 191 10.01 12.25 11.64
N ASN A 192 9.80 12.24 10.32
CA ASN A 192 10.61 13.01 9.39
C ASN A 192 10.59 14.51 9.73
N GLN A 193 9.42 15.03 10.11
CA GLN A 193 9.22 16.47 10.38
C GLN A 193 9.64 16.91 11.79
N LYS A 194 9.47 16.07 12.79
CA LYS A 194 9.70 16.38 14.21
C LYS A 194 10.99 15.79 14.76
N GLY A 195 11.60 14.90 14.00
CA GLY A 195 12.73 14.09 14.42
C GLY A 195 12.37 12.97 15.38
N PRO A 196 13.29 12.00 15.57
CA PRO A 196 13.08 10.83 16.44
C PRO A 196 12.90 11.19 17.92
N ASP A 197 13.38 12.35 18.36
CA ASP A 197 13.25 12.81 19.74
C ASP A 197 11.97 13.66 19.98
N GLY A 198 11.32 14.15 18.90
CA GLY A 198 10.21 15.11 19.02
C GLY A 198 8.85 14.56 18.59
N TYR A 199 8.79 13.45 17.86
CA TYR A 199 7.52 12.96 17.29
C TYR A 199 6.51 12.52 18.36
N LEU A 200 6.94 11.89 19.45
CA LEU A 200 6.04 11.47 20.52
C LEU A 200 5.39 12.67 21.24
N ASP A 201 6.16 13.74 21.45
CA ASP A 201 5.60 14.98 22.02
C ASP A 201 4.59 15.62 21.05
N TYR A 202 4.83 15.55 19.74
CA TYR A 202 3.89 16.00 18.72
C TYR A 202 2.62 15.15 18.72
N TRP A 203 2.72 13.82 18.79
CA TRP A 203 1.57 12.93 18.86
C TRP A 203 0.75 13.08 20.14
N ASN A 204 1.39 13.36 21.29
CA ASN A 204 0.67 13.72 22.51
C ASN A 204 -0.17 14.99 22.29
N GLN A 205 0.39 16.02 21.63
CA GLN A 205 -0.35 17.25 21.32
C GLN A 205 -1.48 17.00 20.31
N LEU A 206 -1.31 16.11 19.31
CA LEU A 206 -2.40 15.69 18.42
C LEU A 206 -3.51 14.97 19.20
N THR A 207 -3.14 14.12 20.16
CA THR A 207 -4.11 13.43 21.04
C THR A 207 -4.84 14.43 21.93
N ASP A 208 -4.13 15.39 22.52
CA ASP A 208 -4.73 16.49 23.29
C ASP A 208 -5.66 17.36 22.43
N ASN A 209 -5.41 17.45 21.12
CA ASN A 209 -6.25 18.13 20.12
C ASN A 209 -7.33 17.23 19.51
N GLY A 210 -7.49 16.01 20.04
CA GLY A 210 -8.61 15.12 19.73
C GLY A 210 -8.49 14.33 18.42
N ILE A 211 -7.27 14.05 17.94
CA ILE A 211 -7.10 13.11 16.80
C ILE A 211 -7.73 11.76 17.10
N GLN A 212 -8.48 11.20 16.15
CA GLN A 212 -9.03 9.87 16.26
C GLN A 212 -8.18 8.87 15.47
N ILE A 213 -7.76 7.77 16.14
CA ILE A 213 -6.93 6.72 15.57
C ILE A 213 -7.80 5.49 15.36
N LEU A 214 -8.05 5.13 14.10
CA LEU A 214 -8.91 4.03 13.70
C LEU A 214 -8.09 2.81 13.26
N SER A 215 -8.71 1.63 13.13
CA SER A 215 -7.99 0.39 12.87
C SER A 215 -7.23 0.35 11.55
N ASP A 216 -7.88 0.84 10.49
CA ASP A 216 -7.43 0.73 9.11
C ASP A 216 -7.95 1.89 8.24
N TRP A 217 -7.46 1.95 7.00
CA TRP A 217 -7.83 3.02 6.07
C TRP A 217 -9.32 3.02 5.75
N GLY A 218 -9.92 1.84 5.50
CA GLY A 218 -11.34 1.74 5.16
C GLY A 218 -12.24 2.27 6.27
N THR A 219 -11.95 1.89 7.53
CA THR A 219 -12.67 2.36 8.71
C THR A 219 -12.53 3.88 8.91
N ALA A 220 -11.31 4.41 8.74
CA ALA A 220 -11.07 5.86 8.87
C ALA A 220 -11.76 6.65 7.75
N TYR A 221 -11.75 6.12 6.54
CA TYR A 221 -12.38 6.78 5.41
C TYR A 221 -13.92 6.71 5.48
N GLU A 222 -14.50 5.61 5.98
CA GLU A 222 -15.94 5.50 6.25
C GLU A 222 -16.38 6.52 7.32
N ALA A 223 -15.63 6.66 8.41
CA ALA A 223 -15.90 7.67 9.44
C ALA A 223 -15.83 9.11 8.89
N TYR A 224 -14.88 9.39 7.99
CA TYR A 224 -14.80 10.64 7.26
C TYR A 224 -16.03 10.88 6.38
N GLN A 225 -16.48 9.87 5.63
CA GLN A 225 -17.69 9.96 4.82
C GLN A 225 -18.96 10.15 5.65
N ASP A 226 -18.98 9.60 6.85
CA ASP A 226 -20.09 9.75 7.82
C ASP A 226 -20.01 11.07 8.62
N GLU A 227 -19.12 11.99 8.24
CA GLU A 227 -18.96 13.34 8.83
C GLU A 227 -18.54 13.32 10.31
N GLU A 228 -17.81 12.27 10.74
CA GLU A 228 -17.31 12.21 12.12
C GLU A 228 -16.18 13.22 12.39
N ALA A 229 -15.45 13.63 11.34
CA ALA A 229 -14.45 14.69 11.36
C ALA A 229 -14.26 15.26 9.94
N SER A 230 -13.68 16.45 9.85
CA SER A 230 -13.53 17.19 8.59
C SER A 230 -12.23 16.89 7.85
N MET A 231 -11.35 16.04 8.39
CA MET A 231 -10.07 15.65 7.78
C MET A 231 -9.76 14.19 8.02
N VAL A 232 -9.14 13.55 7.04
CA VAL A 232 -8.62 12.18 7.14
C VAL A 232 -7.24 12.06 6.50
N VAL A 233 -6.34 11.31 7.13
CA VAL A 233 -5.08 10.90 6.50
C VAL A 233 -5.40 9.90 5.39
N SER A 234 -5.07 10.24 4.14
CA SER A 234 -5.37 9.43 2.97
C SER A 234 -4.36 9.71 1.86
N TYR A 235 -4.68 9.26 0.65
CA TYR A 235 -3.82 9.41 -0.52
C TYR A 235 -4.18 10.66 -1.32
N SER A 236 -3.18 11.27 -1.95
CA SER A 236 -3.34 12.43 -2.83
C SER A 236 -4.08 12.14 -4.14
N THR A 237 -4.45 10.89 -4.35
CA THR A 237 -5.26 10.40 -5.47
C THR A 237 -6.76 10.36 -5.18
N ASP A 238 -7.20 10.90 -4.05
CA ASP A 238 -8.59 10.84 -3.59
C ASP A 238 -9.60 11.32 -4.64
N GLN A 239 -9.32 12.46 -5.30
CA GLN A 239 -10.19 13.04 -6.31
C GLN A 239 -10.37 12.17 -7.55
N VAL A 240 -9.51 11.18 -7.78
CA VAL A 240 -9.71 10.21 -8.89
C VAL A 240 -10.96 9.37 -8.68
N TYR A 241 -11.37 9.14 -7.44
CA TYR A 241 -12.62 8.45 -7.10
C TYR A 241 -13.81 9.40 -7.00
N TYR A 242 -13.56 10.64 -6.58
CA TYR A 242 -14.58 11.61 -6.19
C TYR A 242 -14.49 12.87 -7.06
N HIS A 243 -15.02 12.77 -8.27
CA HIS A 243 -15.11 13.87 -9.24
C HIS A 243 -16.42 13.78 -10.01
N GLY A 244 -16.80 14.86 -10.72
CA GLY A 244 -18.00 14.95 -11.55
C GLY A 244 -19.12 15.78 -10.92
N ASP A 245 -20.14 16.08 -11.71
CA ASP A 245 -21.20 17.06 -11.40
C ASP A 245 -22.07 16.69 -10.19
N ASP A 246 -22.10 15.40 -9.80
CA ASP A 246 -22.92 14.89 -8.69
C ASP A 246 -22.12 14.69 -7.38
N VAL A 247 -20.83 15.07 -7.36
CA VAL A 247 -19.93 14.92 -6.21
C VAL A 247 -19.66 16.29 -5.61
N ASP A 248 -19.80 16.37 -4.30
CA ASP A 248 -19.35 17.53 -3.55
C ASP A 248 -17.82 17.49 -3.41
N ILE A 249 -17.14 18.15 -4.34
CA ILE A 249 -15.67 18.17 -4.38
C ILE A 249 -15.06 18.95 -3.21
N SER A 250 -15.83 19.79 -2.49
CA SER A 250 -15.31 20.50 -1.31
C SER A 250 -14.86 19.54 -0.22
N ARG A 251 -15.47 18.37 -0.12
CA ARG A 251 -15.13 17.29 0.82
C ARG A 251 -13.93 16.45 0.38
N HIS A 252 -13.45 16.64 -0.82
CA HIS A 252 -12.38 15.85 -1.42
C HIS A 252 -11.16 16.71 -1.77
N GLN A 253 -10.90 17.75 -0.98
CA GLN A 253 -9.73 18.56 -1.18
C GLN A 253 -8.50 17.85 -0.61
N VAL A 254 -7.36 17.98 -1.29
CA VAL A 254 -6.09 17.36 -0.90
C VAL A 254 -5.17 18.43 -0.33
N GLY A 255 -4.71 18.23 0.90
CA GLY A 255 -3.79 19.13 1.60
C GLY A 255 -2.40 18.51 1.76
N PHE A 256 -1.37 19.27 1.38
CA PHE A 256 0.03 18.87 1.50
C PHE A 256 0.71 19.63 2.65
N LEU A 257 0.80 18.99 3.82
CA LEU A 257 1.45 19.59 4.99
C LEU A 257 2.90 19.94 4.68
N ASN A 258 3.30 21.20 4.93
CA ASN A 258 4.61 21.75 4.61
C ASN A 258 4.96 21.69 3.09
N ASP A 259 3.96 21.72 2.21
CA ASP A 259 4.11 21.49 0.76
C ASP A 259 4.65 20.09 0.42
N GLN A 260 4.47 19.11 1.30
CA GLN A 260 5.01 17.74 1.17
C GLN A 260 3.92 16.68 1.15
N GLY A 261 4.26 15.51 0.56
CA GLY A 261 3.53 14.26 0.70
C GLY A 261 4.49 13.12 1.00
N TYR A 262 4.10 12.17 1.87
CA TYR A 262 4.95 11.04 2.16
C TYR A 262 4.81 9.98 1.07
N ALA A 263 5.88 9.74 0.31
CA ALA A 263 5.91 8.71 -0.71
C ALA A 263 5.96 7.32 -0.06
N ASN A 264 5.00 6.49 -0.42
CA ASN A 264 4.86 5.12 0.05
C ASN A 264 4.93 4.16 -1.14
N PRO A 265 6.15 3.88 -1.66
CA PRO A 265 6.29 2.98 -2.79
C PRO A 265 5.90 1.56 -2.41
N GLU A 266 5.17 0.89 -3.31
CA GLU A 266 4.87 -0.52 -3.23
C GLU A 266 5.72 -1.31 -4.23
N GLY A 267 6.29 -2.40 -3.75
CA GLY A 267 7.17 -3.25 -4.53
C GLY A 267 6.63 -4.66 -4.71
N MET A 268 7.18 -5.33 -5.70
CA MET A 268 6.99 -6.75 -5.95
C MET A 268 8.30 -7.48 -5.70
N ALA A 269 8.23 -8.66 -5.06
CA ALA A 269 9.39 -9.43 -4.64
C ALA A 269 9.18 -10.93 -4.85
N GLN A 270 10.11 -11.59 -5.55
CA GLN A 270 10.12 -13.03 -5.72
C GLN A 270 10.51 -13.71 -4.40
N PHE A 271 9.73 -14.66 -3.91
CA PHE A 271 10.15 -15.46 -2.75
C PHE A 271 11.42 -16.25 -3.04
N ALA A 272 12.28 -16.40 -2.02
CA ALA A 272 13.56 -17.11 -2.17
C ALA A 272 13.38 -18.59 -2.53
N ASP A 273 12.29 -19.19 -2.06
CA ASP A 273 11.94 -20.61 -2.29
C ASP A 273 10.79 -20.78 -3.31
N ALA A 274 10.59 -19.80 -4.21
CA ALA A 274 9.55 -19.87 -5.23
C ALA A 274 9.66 -21.16 -6.06
N ASP A 275 8.56 -21.87 -6.26
CA ASP A 275 8.49 -23.08 -7.10
C ASP A 275 8.66 -22.73 -8.59
N ASN A 276 8.19 -21.54 -9.01
CA ASN A 276 8.23 -21.07 -10.40
C ASN A 276 8.96 -19.71 -10.53
N PRO A 277 10.27 -19.66 -10.20
CA PRO A 277 11.01 -18.39 -10.10
C PRO A 277 11.18 -17.66 -11.45
N GLU A 278 11.19 -18.39 -12.58
CA GLU A 278 11.27 -17.76 -13.91
C GLU A 278 9.94 -17.15 -14.29
N LEU A 279 8.84 -17.83 -14.04
CA LEU A 279 7.50 -17.33 -14.29
C LEU A 279 7.17 -16.11 -13.41
N ALA A 280 7.64 -16.12 -12.16
CA ALA A 280 7.52 -14.95 -11.28
C ALA A 280 8.21 -13.70 -11.89
N ARG A 281 9.44 -13.85 -12.40
CA ARG A 281 10.14 -12.75 -13.05
C ARG A 281 9.49 -12.28 -14.36
N GLU A 282 8.96 -13.20 -15.15
CA GLU A 282 8.21 -12.86 -16.37
C GLU A 282 6.96 -12.04 -16.03
N PHE A 283 6.25 -12.39 -14.97
CA PHE A 283 5.09 -11.64 -14.49
C PHE A 283 5.50 -10.26 -13.93
N MET A 284 6.61 -10.17 -13.18
CA MET A 284 7.16 -8.89 -12.72
C MET A 284 7.54 -8.00 -13.91
N SER A 285 8.21 -8.54 -14.92
CA SER A 285 8.55 -7.79 -16.14
C SER A 285 7.29 -7.32 -16.90
N PHE A 286 6.25 -8.16 -16.96
CA PHE A 286 4.96 -7.77 -17.52
C PHE A 286 4.32 -6.60 -16.76
N MET A 287 4.36 -6.61 -15.41
CA MET A 287 3.85 -5.53 -14.57
C MET A 287 4.56 -4.18 -14.83
N LEU A 288 5.81 -4.19 -15.29
CA LEU A 288 6.56 -2.97 -15.63
C LEU A 288 6.30 -2.47 -17.05
N SER A 289 5.55 -3.21 -17.87
CA SER A 289 5.20 -2.71 -19.22
C SER A 289 4.35 -1.44 -19.14
N GLU A 290 4.51 -0.53 -20.10
CA GLU A 290 3.75 0.73 -20.17
C GLU A 290 2.23 0.51 -20.02
N LYS A 291 1.70 -0.51 -20.71
CA LYS A 291 0.28 -0.87 -20.64
C LYS A 291 -0.14 -1.34 -19.25
N ALA A 292 0.66 -2.21 -18.61
CA ALA A 292 0.34 -2.70 -17.28
C ALA A 292 0.44 -1.59 -16.24
N GLN A 293 1.43 -0.72 -16.35
CA GLN A 293 1.60 0.43 -15.47
C GLN A 293 0.43 1.43 -15.57
N ALA A 294 -0.06 1.71 -16.77
CA ALA A 294 -1.24 2.57 -16.95
C ALA A 294 -2.51 1.93 -16.34
N GLU A 295 -2.70 0.63 -16.47
CA GLU A 295 -3.84 -0.09 -15.89
C GLU A 295 -3.71 -0.24 -14.35
N ILE A 296 -2.49 -0.43 -13.82
CA ILE A 296 -2.24 -0.37 -12.37
C ILE A 296 -2.63 1.01 -11.85
N ALA A 297 -2.13 2.08 -12.46
CA ALA A 297 -2.43 3.44 -12.04
C ALA A 297 -3.93 3.74 -11.99
N THR A 298 -4.68 3.30 -12.99
CA THR A 298 -6.13 3.59 -13.06
C THR A 298 -6.99 2.68 -12.18
N ARG A 299 -6.51 1.47 -11.83
CA ARG A 299 -7.28 0.48 -11.06
C ARG A 299 -6.87 0.39 -9.60
N ASN A 300 -5.58 0.57 -9.30
CA ASN A 300 -5.06 0.67 -7.94
C ASN A 300 -5.08 2.11 -7.41
N VAL A 301 -5.26 3.06 -8.35
CA VAL A 301 -5.30 4.51 -8.09
C VAL A 301 -4.03 4.98 -7.38
N GLN A 302 -2.89 4.51 -7.92
CA GLN A 302 -1.54 4.84 -7.46
C GLN A 302 -0.68 5.30 -8.64
N PHE A 303 0.32 6.13 -8.39
CA PHE A 303 1.20 6.65 -9.44
C PHE A 303 2.10 5.56 -10.01
N PRO A 304 2.30 5.49 -11.35
CA PRO A 304 3.21 4.53 -11.97
C PRO A 304 4.63 4.64 -11.43
N ALA A 305 5.26 3.50 -11.16
CA ALA A 305 6.68 3.47 -10.81
C ALA A 305 7.60 3.67 -12.02
N VAL A 306 7.14 3.35 -13.22
CA VAL A 306 7.93 3.45 -14.46
C VAL A 306 7.89 4.87 -15.01
N GLU A 307 9.06 5.37 -15.45
CA GLU A 307 9.18 6.70 -16.04
C GLU A 307 8.41 6.82 -17.36
N GLY A 308 7.81 7.99 -17.59
CA GLY A 308 7.17 8.34 -18.87
C GLY A 308 5.82 7.70 -19.12
N VAL A 309 5.28 6.92 -18.18
CA VAL A 309 3.91 6.39 -18.27
C VAL A 309 2.92 7.49 -17.94
N ASP A 310 1.99 7.76 -18.88
CA ASP A 310 0.85 8.64 -18.68
C ASP A 310 -0.43 7.79 -18.64
N PRO A 311 -1.05 7.60 -17.48
CA PRO A 311 -2.29 6.84 -17.37
C PRO A 311 -3.47 7.51 -18.07
N GLY A 312 -3.42 8.83 -18.27
CA GLY A 312 -4.50 9.62 -18.88
C GLY A 312 -5.81 9.53 -18.08
N GLY A 313 -6.90 9.95 -18.73
CA GLY A 313 -8.26 9.86 -18.16
C GLY A 313 -8.41 10.57 -16.82
N ASP A 314 -9.28 10.01 -15.98
CA ASP A 314 -9.58 10.57 -14.65
C ASP A 314 -8.32 10.60 -13.76
N PHE A 315 -7.42 9.63 -13.88
CA PHE A 315 -6.18 9.61 -13.11
C PHE A 315 -5.26 10.79 -13.46
N GLY A 316 -5.03 11.01 -14.78
CA GLY A 316 -4.18 12.10 -15.25
C GLY A 316 -4.74 13.49 -14.94
N GLU A 317 -6.06 13.61 -14.75
CA GLU A 317 -6.74 14.88 -14.46
C GLU A 317 -6.82 15.17 -12.95
N PHE A 318 -7.03 14.13 -12.10
CA PHE A 318 -7.42 14.30 -10.71
C PHE A 318 -6.40 13.76 -9.68
N ALA A 319 -5.39 12.98 -10.09
CA ALA A 319 -4.32 12.57 -9.18
C ALA A 319 -3.35 13.72 -8.95
N LEU A 320 -3.05 14.03 -7.68
CA LEU A 320 -2.21 15.18 -7.33
C LEU A 320 -0.86 14.70 -6.79
N GLU A 321 0.23 15.12 -7.43
CA GLU A 321 1.58 14.95 -6.90
C GLU A 321 1.91 16.06 -5.90
N PRO A 322 2.55 15.76 -4.75
CA PRO A 322 3.00 16.80 -3.83
C PRO A 322 4.10 17.64 -4.45
N PRO A 323 4.24 18.93 -4.05
CA PRO A 323 5.36 19.77 -4.45
C PRO A 323 6.72 19.16 -4.08
N GLU A 324 6.79 18.48 -2.95
CA GLU A 324 7.95 17.72 -2.48
C GLU A 324 7.51 16.35 -1.96
N ALA A 325 8.10 15.29 -2.50
CA ALA A 325 7.92 13.93 -1.97
C ALA A 325 8.98 13.65 -0.90
N VAL A 326 8.55 13.21 0.27
CA VAL A 326 9.44 12.77 1.36
C VAL A 326 9.25 11.29 1.61
N THR A 327 10.33 10.59 1.95
CA THR A 327 10.31 9.16 2.31
C THR A 327 11.52 8.85 3.17
N TYR A 328 11.55 7.64 3.74
CA TYR A 328 12.72 7.06 4.39
C TYR A 328 13.35 6.00 3.50
N SER A 329 14.68 6.01 3.40
CA SER A 329 15.43 4.92 2.78
C SER A 329 15.40 3.67 3.66
N TYR A 330 15.78 2.52 3.09
CA TYR A 330 15.97 1.28 3.83
C TYR A 330 16.94 1.47 5.03
N ASP A 331 18.08 2.14 4.80
CA ASP A 331 19.10 2.35 5.81
C ASP A 331 18.62 3.26 6.96
N ASP A 332 17.73 4.22 6.68
CA ASP A 332 17.14 5.08 7.70
C ASP A 332 16.18 4.30 8.62
N LEU A 333 15.50 3.29 8.09
CA LEU A 333 14.51 2.49 8.82
C LEU A 333 15.15 1.33 9.59
N VAL A 334 16.28 0.79 9.12
CA VAL A 334 16.97 -0.32 9.80
C VAL A 334 17.35 0.05 11.23
N GLY A 335 16.90 -0.76 12.18
CA GLY A 335 17.15 -0.55 13.61
C GLY A 335 16.29 0.51 14.28
N ASN A 336 15.48 1.24 13.52
CA ASN A 336 14.68 2.36 14.03
C ASN A 336 13.17 2.10 13.95
N VAL A 337 12.65 1.64 12.82
CA VAL A 337 11.20 1.63 12.54
C VAL A 337 10.39 0.82 13.55
N GLY A 338 10.87 -0.35 13.97
CA GLY A 338 10.19 -1.17 14.99
C GLY A 338 10.09 -0.44 16.31
N GLY A 339 11.20 0.16 16.78
CA GLY A 339 11.25 0.92 18.02
C GLY A 339 10.32 2.14 18.00
N TRP A 340 10.27 2.88 16.87
CA TRP A 340 9.37 4.03 16.73
C TRP A 340 7.90 3.64 16.79
N ILE A 341 7.51 2.54 16.12
CA ILE A 341 6.13 2.04 16.15
C ILE A 341 5.77 1.56 17.56
N ASP A 342 6.65 0.78 18.22
CA ASP A 342 6.42 0.27 19.56
C ASP A 342 6.30 1.39 20.61
N ASP A 343 7.13 2.44 20.50
CA ASP A 343 7.09 3.58 21.40
C ASP A 343 5.81 4.40 21.19
N TRP A 344 5.42 4.61 19.93
CA TRP A 344 4.17 5.28 19.59
C TRP A 344 2.96 4.49 20.10
N ALA A 345 2.88 3.17 19.83
CA ALA A 345 1.76 2.34 20.26
C ALA A 345 1.61 2.34 21.79
N ARG A 346 2.74 2.26 22.51
CA ARG A 346 2.77 2.26 23.98
C ARG A 346 2.31 3.59 24.56
N GLN A 347 2.71 4.70 23.95
CA GLN A 347 2.48 6.04 24.51
C GLN A 347 1.15 6.65 24.06
N ILE A 348 0.72 6.37 22.83
CA ILE A 348 -0.41 7.04 22.20
C ILE A 348 -1.66 6.15 22.20
N VAL A 349 -1.54 4.88 21.79
CA VAL A 349 -2.72 4.00 21.63
C VAL A 349 -3.13 3.32 22.94
N SER A 350 -2.18 3.04 23.83
CA SER A 350 -2.45 2.32 25.07
C SER A 350 -2.92 3.20 26.23
N ASN A 351 -2.96 4.52 26.07
CA ASN A 351 -3.46 5.49 27.04
C ASN A 351 -4.89 5.92 26.68
#